data_73ec4d4ec861f8b1eb32dfe56f835acf
#
_entry.id   73ec4d4ec861f8b1eb32dfe56f835acf
#
_cell.length_a   1.000
_cell.length_b   1.000
_cell.length_c   1.000
_cell.angle_alpha   90.00
_cell.angle_beta   90.00
_cell.angle_gamma   90.00
#
_symmetry.space_group_name_H-M   'P 1'
#
loop_
_entity.id
_entity.type
_entity.pdbx_description
1 polymer ?
#
loop_
_entity_poly.entity_id
_entity_poly.type
_entity_poly.pdbx_seq_one_letter_code
_entity_poly.pdbx_strand_id
1 'polypeptide(L)'
;MDFKSFLTAKKPRRSNRLEMKKIENTVKHRHLGYFDILPLELKFHLLTYLSVDDLSILTITSKAMRNLIDGFKTTRPSGRHLLPNPFHHEILTQSEKDEYYYRFKQLGLLMKRSTCLYATKDRLKFVNDFLMRIICTNTKNCENPLNCIALICFGKFLHTVVAGWDDSECQRAFDSICLHTGALRNVSTILNSKPGLHSKMECDARLFFRRVFLDHCEFVTTRSFWLSCIFKSWPMVHQAKLLYLLYGPASQNEILWFEMCDNTSENCEESVQNLGNMANAIHCLYHYNEKWTNDNAVSVVDELTSFPDQWLSENIANLMLLCGDGIASRMLISKAINGRIPELSELMSSFCTKLIHRMKYTML
;
A
#
# COMPACT_ATOMS: atom_id res chain seq x y z
N MET A 1 -11.51 1.82 -82.32
CA MET A 1 -11.06 1.70 -80.92
C MET A 1 -10.76 3.11 -80.44
N ASP A 2 -11.73 3.70 -79.72
CA ASP A 2 -11.67 5.10 -79.27
C ASP A 2 -10.94 5.18 -77.92
N PHE A 3 -9.81 5.83 -77.92
CA PHE A 3 -9.14 6.29 -76.73
C PHE A 3 -9.76 7.60 -76.26
N LYS A 4 -10.75 7.53 -75.39
CA LYS A 4 -11.28 8.70 -74.70
C LYS A 4 -10.26 9.26 -73.73
N SER A 5 -9.84 10.49 -74.04
CA SER A 5 -9.00 11.39 -73.34
C SER A 5 -9.35 11.47 -71.82
N PHE A 6 -8.38 11.15 -70.94
CA PHE A 6 -8.43 11.50 -69.53
C PHE A 6 -8.35 13.02 -69.37
N LEU A 7 -9.51 13.68 -69.33
CA LEU A 7 -9.62 15.07 -68.86
C LEU A 7 -9.26 15.14 -67.39
N THR A 8 -8.00 15.43 -67.11
CA THR A 8 -7.56 15.85 -65.76
C THR A 8 -8.23 17.18 -65.47
N ALA A 9 -9.26 17.17 -64.65
CA ALA A 9 -9.87 18.38 -64.14
C ALA A 9 -8.78 19.14 -63.31
N LYS A 10 -8.36 20.31 -63.92
CA LYS A 10 -7.46 21.24 -63.21
C LYS A 10 -8.13 21.68 -61.92
N LYS A 11 -7.60 21.22 -60.76
CA LYS A 11 -8.03 21.75 -59.49
C LYS A 11 -7.90 23.28 -59.48
N PRO A 12 -8.96 24.04 -59.15
CA PRO A 12 -8.89 25.48 -59.12
C PRO A 12 -7.76 25.91 -58.16
N ARG A 13 -6.85 26.79 -58.63
CA ARG A 13 -5.82 27.42 -57.80
C ARG A 13 -6.52 28.21 -56.67
N ARG A 14 -6.62 27.62 -55.51
CA ARG A 14 -7.08 28.34 -54.31
C ARG A 14 -6.03 29.36 -53.94
N SER A 15 -6.45 30.62 -53.75
CA SER A 15 -5.60 31.67 -53.23
C SER A 15 -4.97 31.23 -51.91
N ASN A 16 -3.66 31.35 -51.76
CA ASN A 16 -2.92 31.08 -50.52
C ASN A 16 -3.58 31.72 -49.28
N ARG A 17 -4.26 32.84 -49.47
CA ARG A 17 -5.00 33.56 -48.43
C ARG A 17 -6.26 32.80 -47.97
N LEU A 18 -6.92 32.05 -48.86
CA LEU A 18 -8.06 31.20 -48.51
C LEU A 18 -7.62 29.91 -47.83
N GLU A 19 -6.46 29.38 -48.20
CA GLU A 19 -5.87 28.23 -47.54
C GLU A 19 -5.40 28.59 -46.14
N MET A 20 -4.72 29.74 -45.96
CA MET A 20 -4.33 30.25 -44.63
C MET A 20 -5.55 30.52 -43.76
N LYS A 21 -6.61 31.15 -44.26
CA LYS A 21 -7.86 31.32 -43.48
C LYS A 21 -8.54 30.00 -43.12
N LYS A 22 -8.47 28.99 -44.00
CA LYS A 22 -8.99 27.66 -43.73
C LYS A 22 -8.17 26.95 -42.63
N ILE A 23 -6.85 27.10 -42.67
CA ILE A 23 -5.94 26.59 -41.65
C ILE A 23 -6.20 27.31 -40.32
N GLU A 24 -6.30 28.64 -40.32
CA GLU A 24 -6.62 29.45 -39.12
C GLU A 24 -7.97 29.08 -38.48
N ASN A 25 -9.02 28.91 -39.30
CA ASN A 25 -10.33 28.47 -38.81
C ASN A 25 -10.32 27.03 -38.29
N THR A 26 -9.55 26.14 -38.94
CA THR A 26 -9.38 24.76 -38.43
C THR A 26 -8.59 24.73 -37.16
N VAL A 27 -7.62 25.61 -36.97
CA VAL A 27 -6.84 25.73 -35.72
C VAL A 27 -7.67 26.31 -34.60
N LYS A 28 -8.56 27.29 -34.83
CA LYS A 28 -9.48 27.85 -33.84
C LYS A 28 -10.46 26.81 -33.27
N HIS A 29 -10.78 25.77 -34.01
CA HIS A 29 -11.64 24.67 -33.55
C HIS A 29 -10.87 23.44 -33.03
N ARG A 30 -9.53 23.48 -33.01
CA ARG A 30 -8.70 22.37 -32.55
C ARG A 30 -8.48 22.49 -31.04
N HIS A 31 -8.73 21.41 -30.34
CA HIS A 31 -8.61 21.35 -28.87
C HIS A 31 -7.16 21.46 -28.39
N LEU A 32 -6.17 21.11 -29.21
CA LEU A 32 -4.73 21.17 -28.91
C LEU A 32 -3.99 22.22 -29.75
N GLY A 33 -4.71 23.13 -30.46
CA GLY A 33 -4.11 24.16 -31.32
C GLY A 33 -3.27 23.58 -32.45
N TYR A 34 -2.07 24.12 -32.66
CA TYR A 34 -1.15 23.63 -33.71
C TYR A 34 -0.67 22.18 -33.47
N PHE A 35 -0.71 21.71 -32.25
CA PHE A 35 -0.34 20.31 -31.92
C PHE A 35 -1.26 19.29 -32.61
N ASP A 36 -2.49 19.68 -32.99
CA ASP A 36 -3.42 18.81 -33.73
C ASP A 36 -2.99 18.52 -35.17
N ILE A 37 -2.06 19.31 -35.72
CA ILE A 37 -1.51 19.08 -37.07
C ILE A 37 -0.62 17.84 -37.10
N LEU A 38 0.03 17.52 -35.98
CA LEU A 38 0.93 16.39 -35.89
C LEU A 38 0.14 15.07 -35.90
N PRO A 39 0.66 14.01 -36.58
CA PRO A 39 0.18 12.65 -36.42
C PRO A 39 0.25 12.19 -34.95
N LEU A 40 -0.61 11.25 -34.57
CA LEU A 40 -0.71 10.78 -33.22
C LEU A 40 0.60 10.15 -32.72
N GLU A 41 1.30 9.45 -33.59
CA GLU A 41 2.58 8.82 -33.33
C GLU A 41 3.66 9.83 -32.96
N LEU A 42 3.72 10.95 -33.67
CA LEU A 42 4.66 12.04 -33.36
C LEU A 42 4.29 12.74 -32.04
N LYS A 43 3.00 12.92 -31.75
CA LYS A 43 2.55 13.44 -30.47
C LYS A 43 3.04 12.52 -29.33
N PHE A 44 2.83 11.22 -29.45
CA PHE A 44 3.30 10.26 -28.45
C PHE A 44 4.83 10.23 -28.34
N HIS A 45 5.53 10.35 -29.46
CA HIS A 45 6.99 10.42 -29.45
C HIS A 45 7.48 11.66 -28.69
N LEU A 46 6.88 12.82 -28.91
CA LEU A 46 7.20 14.03 -28.16
C LEU A 46 6.96 13.87 -26.65
N LEU A 47 5.89 13.17 -26.25
CA LEU A 47 5.62 12.92 -24.84
C LEU A 47 6.69 12.03 -24.17
N THR A 48 7.47 11.24 -24.93
CA THR A 48 8.57 10.44 -24.35
C THR A 48 9.79 11.30 -23.92
N TYR A 49 9.89 12.54 -24.35
CA TYR A 49 10.95 13.47 -23.94
C TYR A 49 10.58 14.24 -22.67
N LEU A 50 9.33 14.19 -22.22
CA LEU A 50 8.86 14.90 -21.04
C LEU A 50 9.02 14.04 -19.80
N SER A 51 9.35 14.68 -18.69
CA SER A 51 9.38 14.00 -17.39
C SER A 51 7.95 13.57 -16.96
N VAL A 52 7.86 12.65 -16.01
CA VAL A 52 6.55 12.25 -15.43
C VAL A 52 5.85 13.44 -14.78
N ASP A 53 6.61 14.37 -14.20
CA ASP A 53 6.10 15.61 -13.62
C ASP A 53 5.49 16.52 -14.67
N ASP A 54 6.19 16.74 -15.78
CA ASP A 54 5.69 17.56 -16.87
C ASP A 54 4.40 16.97 -17.46
N LEU A 55 4.39 15.64 -17.69
CA LEU A 55 3.20 14.92 -18.13
C LEU A 55 2.04 15.09 -17.15
N SER A 56 2.32 15.01 -15.85
CA SER A 56 1.33 15.19 -14.79
C SER A 56 0.73 16.62 -14.81
N ILE A 57 1.56 17.64 -14.98
CA ILE A 57 1.12 19.04 -15.09
C ILE A 57 0.30 19.23 -16.37
N LEU A 58 0.73 18.69 -17.50
CA LEU A 58 0.01 18.81 -18.76
C LEU A 58 -1.40 18.20 -18.70
N THR A 59 -1.65 17.18 -17.86
CA THR A 59 -3.00 16.60 -17.74
C THR A 59 -4.04 17.58 -17.16
N ILE A 60 -3.60 18.59 -16.44
CA ILE A 60 -4.50 19.59 -15.83
C ILE A 60 -4.69 20.83 -16.71
N THR A 61 -3.90 21.00 -17.78
CA THR A 61 -3.97 22.19 -18.66
C THR A 61 -5.22 22.21 -19.53
N SER A 62 -5.62 21.06 -20.08
CA SER A 62 -6.83 20.94 -20.88
C SER A 62 -7.37 19.50 -20.91
N LYS A 63 -8.68 19.36 -21.19
CA LYS A 63 -9.31 18.07 -21.39
C LYS A 63 -8.70 17.28 -22.56
N ALA A 64 -8.34 17.99 -23.64
CA ALA A 64 -7.73 17.39 -24.83
C ALA A 64 -6.33 16.85 -24.54
N MET A 65 -5.51 17.60 -23.78
CA MET A 65 -4.18 17.15 -23.35
C MET A 65 -4.27 15.96 -22.41
N ARG A 66 -5.21 15.96 -21.48
CA ARG A 66 -5.49 14.80 -20.60
C ARG A 66 -5.81 13.56 -21.42
N ASN A 67 -6.73 13.64 -22.39
CA ASN A 67 -7.10 12.50 -23.23
C ASN A 67 -5.91 12.01 -24.09
N LEU A 68 -5.05 12.92 -24.56
CA LEU A 68 -3.84 12.56 -25.29
C LEU A 68 -2.87 11.78 -24.40
N ILE A 69 -2.61 12.25 -23.18
CA ILE A 69 -1.72 11.59 -22.22
C ILE A 69 -2.32 10.26 -21.77
N ASP A 70 -3.63 10.18 -21.63
CA ASP A 70 -4.33 8.93 -21.28
C ASP A 70 -4.15 7.86 -22.39
N GLY A 71 -4.29 8.25 -23.64
CA GLY A 71 -3.95 7.39 -24.78
C GLY A 71 -2.46 7.00 -24.79
N PHE A 72 -1.56 7.95 -24.50
CA PHE A 72 -0.12 7.67 -24.40
C PHE A 72 0.20 6.61 -23.36
N LYS A 73 -0.37 6.65 -22.16
CA LYS A 73 -0.14 5.69 -21.07
C LYS A 73 -0.41 4.24 -21.46
N THR A 74 -1.29 4.00 -22.43
CA THR A 74 -1.63 2.64 -22.90
C THR A 74 -0.66 2.09 -23.95
N THR A 75 0.26 2.91 -24.46
CA THR A 75 1.21 2.52 -25.49
C THR A 75 2.41 1.74 -24.93
N ARG A 76 3.06 0.91 -25.76
CA ARG A 76 4.30 0.21 -25.38
C ARG A 76 5.46 1.16 -25.08
N PRO A 77 5.71 2.23 -25.85
CA PRO A 77 6.77 3.20 -25.51
C PRO A 77 6.59 3.85 -24.16
N SER A 78 5.35 4.21 -23.77
CA SER A 78 5.07 4.79 -22.48
C SER A 78 5.39 3.82 -21.32
N GLY A 79 5.13 2.54 -21.51
CA GLY A 79 5.44 1.53 -20.51
C GLY A 79 6.93 1.51 -20.12
N ARG A 80 7.82 1.68 -21.09
CA ARG A 80 9.26 1.78 -20.84
C ARG A 80 9.68 3.13 -20.26
N HIS A 81 9.00 4.19 -20.64
CA HIS A 81 9.32 5.54 -20.18
C HIS A 81 8.79 5.82 -18.77
N LEU A 82 7.56 5.43 -18.47
CA LEU A 82 6.89 5.70 -17.20
C LEU A 82 7.31 4.73 -16.09
N LEU A 83 7.54 3.46 -16.44
CA LEU A 83 7.97 2.45 -15.50
C LEU A 83 9.48 2.32 -15.54
N PRO A 84 10.19 2.78 -14.52
CA PRO A 84 11.60 2.43 -14.38
C PRO A 84 11.70 0.92 -14.27
N ASN A 85 12.73 0.33 -14.89
CA ASN A 85 13.01 -1.10 -14.74
C ASN A 85 13.07 -1.44 -13.25
N PRO A 86 12.41 -2.51 -12.80
CA PRO A 86 12.48 -2.90 -11.40
C PRO A 86 13.90 -3.43 -11.11
N PHE A 87 14.71 -2.60 -10.47
CA PHE A 87 16.05 -2.98 -9.98
C PHE A 87 15.93 -3.70 -8.64
N HIS A 88 15.23 -4.80 -8.60
CA HIS A 88 14.94 -5.51 -7.36
C HIS A 88 16.02 -6.52 -6.96
N HIS A 89 17.03 -6.70 -7.79
CA HIS A 89 18.15 -7.62 -7.54
C HIS A 89 19.46 -6.92 -7.19
N GLU A 90 19.53 -5.60 -7.35
CA GLU A 90 20.73 -4.82 -7.03
C GLU A 90 20.64 -4.24 -5.61
N ILE A 91 21.80 -4.15 -4.97
CA ILE A 91 21.92 -3.46 -3.67
C ILE A 91 21.92 -1.96 -3.96
N LEU A 92 20.76 -1.34 -3.83
CA LEU A 92 20.58 0.09 -4.02
C LEU A 92 21.06 0.88 -2.81
N THR A 93 21.74 1.98 -3.05
CA THR A 93 22.03 3.00 -2.04
C THR A 93 20.74 3.67 -1.57
N GLN A 94 20.76 4.32 -0.42
CA GLN A 94 19.57 5.03 0.08
C GLN A 94 19.11 6.14 -0.89
N SER A 95 20.05 6.87 -1.48
CA SER A 95 19.74 7.92 -2.46
C SER A 95 19.02 7.38 -3.71
N GLU A 96 19.46 6.22 -4.22
CA GLU A 96 18.78 5.56 -5.35
C GLU A 96 17.38 5.09 -4.99
N LYS A 97 17.20 4.52 -3.78
CA LYS A 97 15.85 4.15 -3.30
C LYS A 97 14.92 5.36 -3.22
N ASP A 98 15.41 6.48 -2.71
CA ASP A 98 14.64 7.71 -2.56
C ASP A 98 14.24 8.29 -3.93
N GLU A 99 15.13 8.20 -4.93
CA GLU A 99 14.79 8.57 -6.31
C GLU A 99 13.67 7.69 -6.88
N TYR A 100 13.72 6.35 -6.69
CA TYR A 100 12.64 5.46 -7.10
C TYR A 100 11.33 5.79 -6.38
N TYR A 101 11.36 6.02 -5.08
CA TYR A 101 10.16 6.38 -4.29
C TYR A 101 9.55 7.68 -4.80
N TYR A 102 10.39 8.68 -5.12
CA TYR A 102 9.94 9.93 -5.71
C TYR A 102 9.28 9.70 -7.07
N ARG A 103 9.92 8.96 -7.99
CA ARG A 103 9.37 8.67 -9.32
C ARG A 103 8.01 7.96 -9.26
N PHE A 104 7.84 6.99 -8.36
CA PHE A 104 6.56 6.29 -8.19
C PHE A 104 5.48 7.20 -7.56
N LYS A 105 5.86 8.11 -6.68
CA LYS A 105 4.95 9.17 -6.19
C LYS A 105 4.49 10.07 -7.34
N GLN A 106 5.39 10.52 -8.21
CA GLN A 106 5.05 11.35 -9.37
C GLN A 106 4.15 10.61 -10.36
N LEU A 107 4.41 9.33 -10.57
CA LEU A 107 3.55 8.48 -11.39
C LEU A 107 2.14 8.33 -10.78
N GLY A 108 2.03 8.25 -9.46
CA GLY A 108 0.77 8.29 -8.75
C GLY A 108 0.01 9.60 -8.97
N LEU A 109 0.71 10.74 -8.94
CA LEU A 109 0.14 12.06 -9.27
C LEU A 109 -0.34 12.15 -10.71
N LEU A 110 0.45 11.66 -11.67
CA LEU A 110 0.05 11.57 -13.07
C LEU A 110 -1.23 10.75 -13.23
N MET A 111 -1.30 9.58 -12.59
CA MET A 111 -2.47 8.71 -12.62
C MET A 111 -3.68 9.40 -12.00
N LYS A 112 -3.54 9.96 -10.80
CA LYS A 112 -4.60 10.69 -10.10
C LYS A 112 -5.18 11.83 -10.93
N ARG A 113 -4.32 12.67 -11.52
CA ARG A 113 -4.74 13.83 -12.33
C ARG A 113 -5.36 13.43 -13.65
N SER A 114 -4.78 12.45 -14.35
CA SER A 114 -5.30 12.01 -15.66
C SER A 114 -6.66 11.31 -15.54
N THR A 115 -6.92 10.60 -14.44
CA THR A 115 -8.14 9.81 -14.23
C THR A 115 -9.17 10.46 -13.31
N CYS A 116 -8.99 11.73 -12.91
CA CYS A 116 -9.86 12.40 -11.94
C CYS A 116 -11.35 12.50 -12.38
N LEU A 117 -11.63 12.43 -13.67
CA LEU A 117 -13.00 12.45 -14.22
C LEU A 117 -13.58 11.05 -14.48
N TYR A 118 -12.83 9.99 -14.21
CA TYR A 118 -13.28 8.64 -14.46
C TYR A 118 -14.03 8.07 -13.25
N ALA A 119 -14.95 7.15 -13.50
CA ALA A 119 -15.57 6.38 -12.44
C ALA A 119 -14.52 5.56 -11.68
N THR A 120 -14.74 5.34 -10.39
CA THR A 120 -13.82 4.58 -9.52
C THR A 120 -13.46 3.22 -10.11
N LYS A 121 -14.43 2.51 -10.70
CA LYS A 121 -14.21 1.22 -11.39
C LYS A 121 -13.13 1.31 -12.48
N ASP A 122 -13.13 2.37 -13.27
CA ASP A 122 -12.17 2.54 -14.36
C ASP A 122 -10.80 2.98 -13.83
N ARG A 123 -10.79 3.83 -12.79
CA ARG A 123 -9.56 4.16 -12.06
C ARG A 123 -8.88 2.92 -11.49
N LEU A 124 -9.64 2.00 -10.91
CA LEU A 124 -9.13 0.74 -10.35
C LEU A 124 -8.54 -0.19 -11.41
N LYS A 125 -9.08 -0.22 -12.63
CA LYS A 125 -8.45 -0.98 -13.73
C LYS A 125 -7.02 -0.53 -13.98
N PHE A 126 -6.78 0.79 -14.05
CA PHE A 126 -5.43 1.33 -14.24
C PHE A 126 -4.50 1.00 -13.06
N VAL A 127 -5.00 1.03 -11.82
CA VAL A 127 -4.21 0.65 -10.64
C VAL A 127 -3.81 -0.82 -10.71
N ASN A 128 -4.74 -1.70 -11.08
CA ASN A 128 -4.47 -3.13 -11.20
C ASN A 128 -3.56 -3.46 -12.39
N ASP A 129 -3.78 -2.83 -13.55
CA ASP A 129 -2.90 -2.99 -14.71
C ASP A 129 -1.47 -2.55 -14.39
N PHE A 130 -1.34 -1.51 -13.58
CA PHE A 130 -0.05 -1.03 -13.11
C PHE A 130 0.59 -2.03 -12.15
N LEU A 131 -0.16 -2.55 -11.17
CA LEU A 131 0.28 -3.60 -10.26
C LEU A 131 0.83 -4.82 -11.03
N MET A 132 0.10 -5.28 -12.05
CA MET A 132 0.49 -6.44 -12.85
C MET A 132 1.74 -6.22 -13.71
N ARG A 133 2.10 -4.98 -14.00
CA ARG A 133 3.33 -4.64 -14.73
C ARG A 133 4.57 -4.64 -13.84
N ILE A 134 4.41 -4.52 -12.54
CA ILE A 134 5.49 -4.60 -11.57
C ILE A 134 5.80 -6.09 -11.34
N ILE A 135 6.89 -6.58 -11.91
CA ILE A 135 7.25 -8.02 -11.97
C ILE A 135 7.30 -8.68 -10.59
N CYS A 136 7.69 -7.93 -9.55
CA CYS A 136 7.86 -8.46 -8.19
C CYS A 136 6.66 -8.25 -7.26
N THR A 137 5.49 -7.89 -7.76
CA THR A 137 4.27 -7.87 -6.94
C THR A 137 3.79 -9.27 -6.58
N ASN A 138 4.19 -10.26 -7.37
CA ASN A 138 4.01 -11.66 -7.05
C ASN A 138 5.34 -12.19 -6.51
N THR A 139 5.47 -12.25 -5.19
CA THR A 139 6.68 -12.62 -4.46
C THR A 139 7.25 -13.99 -4.84
N LYS A 140 6.45 -14.85 -5.49
CA LYS A 140 6.90 -16.14 -6.02
C LYS A 140 8.06 -16.01 -7.04
N ASN A 141 8.19 -14.87 -7.69
CA ASN A 141 9.17 -14.60 -8.72
C ASN A 141 10.32 -13.69 -8.26
N CYS A 142 10.34 -13.28 -6.99
CA CYS A 142 11.38 -12.43 -6.44
C CYS A 142 12.41 -13.28 -5.69
N GLU A 143 13.67 -13.24 -6.12
CA GLU A 143 14.77 -13.97 -5.49
C GLU A 143 15.15 -13.40 -4.12
N ASN A 144 14.96 -12.10 -3.92
CA ASN A 144 15.25 -11.43 -2.66
C ASN A 144 14.12 -10.47 -2.24
N PRO A 145 12.99 -11.00 -1.73
CA PRO A 145 11.82 -10.19 -1.40
C PRO A 145 12.07 -9.17 -0.29
N LEU A 146 13.00 -9.44 0.63
CA LEU A 146 13.32 -8.51 1.74
C LEU A 146 13.96 -7.22 1.24
N ASN A 147 14.87 -7.30 0.28
CA ASN A 147 15.56 -6.15 -0.28
C ASN A 147 14.83 -5.53 -1.49
N CYS A 148 13.80 -6.20 -2.00
CA CYS A 148 13.03 -5.72 -3.14
C CYS A 148 12.23 -4.47 -2.79
N ILE A 149 12.45 -3.38 -3.51
CA ILE A 149 11.72 -2.12 -3.31
C ILE A 149 10.39 -2.04 -4.08
N ALA A 150 10.08 -3.03 -4.92
CA ALA A 150 8.92 -2.98 -5.83
C ALA A 150 7.58 -2.78 -5.09
N LEU A 151 7.35 -3.51 -3.99
CA LEU A 151 6.14 -3.36 -3.17
C LEU A 151 6.08 -2.00 -2.46
N ILE A 152 7.23 -1.48 -2.02
CA ILE A 152 7.33 -0.16 -1.40
C ILE A 152 6.99 0.92 -2.44
N CYS A 153 7.57 0.82 -3.62
CA CYS A 153 7.29 1.72 -4.74
C CYS A 153 5.80 1.70 -5.12
N PHE A 154 5.21 0.49 -5.23
CA PHE A 154 3.78 0.37 -5.49
C PHE A 154 2.93 0.97 -4.37
N GLY A 155 3.29 0.78 -3.10
CA GLY A 155 2.63 1.42 -1.97
C GLY A 155 2.68 2.95 -2.07
N LYS A 156 3.84 3.56 -2.38
CA LYS A 156 3.96 5.00 -2.63
C LYS A 156 3.06 5.48 -3.76
N PHE A 157 3.02 4.75 -4.87
CA PHE A 157 2.11 5.01 -5.97
C PHE A 157 0.65 4.95 -5.52
N LEU A 158 0.23 3.85 -4.88
CA LEU A 158 -1.14 3.62 -4.43
C LEU A 158 -1.62 4.73 -3.50
N HIS A 159 -0.87 5.01 -2.42
CA HIS A 159 -1.23 6.06 -1.46
C HIS A 159 -1.36 7.44 -2.11
N THR A 160 -0.58 7.72 -3.14
CA THR A 160 -0.70 8.96 -3.91
C THR A 160 -1.97 8.99 -4.76
N VAL A 161 -2.33 7.87 -5.41
CA VAL A 161 -3.53 7.77 -6.24
C VAL A 161 -4.80 7.93 -5.40
N VAL A 162 -4.87 7.21 -4.27
CA VAL A 162 -6.07 7.19 -3.42
C VAL A 162 -6.18 8.39 -2.48
N ALA A 163 -5.16 9.24 -2.40
CA ALA A 163 -5.19 10.44 -1.58
C ALA A 163 -6.40 11.32 -1.95
N GLY A 164 -7.32 11.53 -0.99
CA GLY A 164 -8.56 12.27 -1.18
C GLY A 164 -9.73 11.45 -1.76
N TRP A 165 -9.59 10.13 -1.87
CA TRP A 165 -10.73 9.25 -2.07
C TRP A 165 -11.47 9.08 -0.74
N ASP A 166 -12.78 8.78 -0.81
CA ASP A 166 -13.53 8.42 0.38
C ASP A 166 -13.23 6.99 0.85
N ASP A 167 -13.65 6.67 2.07
CA ASP A 167 -13.39 5.36 2.67
C ASP A 167 -13.97 4.21 1.84
N SER A 168 -15.11 4.41 1.20
CA SER A 168 -15.75 3.39 0.36
C SER A 168 -14.98 3.15 -0.94
N GLU A 169 -14.39 4.18 -1.51
CA GLU A 169 -13.51 4.09 -2.67
C GLU A 169 -12.18 3.42 -2.31
N CYS A 170 -11.60 3.79 -1.16
CA CYS A 170 -10.39 3.17 -0.63
C CYS A 170 -10.62 1.69 -0.29
N GLN A 171 -11.77 1.32 0.29
CA GLN A 171 -12.14 -0.08 0.53
C GLN A 171 -12.22 -0.86 -0.79
N ARG A 172 -12.84 -0.30 -1.82
CA ARG A 172 -12.89 -0.93 -3.16
C ARG A 172 -11.50 -1.10 -3.77
N ALA A 173 -10.59 -0.16 -3.52
CA ALA A 173 -9.19 -0.31 -3.95
C ALA A 173 -8.50 -1.48 -3.23
N PHE A 174 -8.66 -1.59 -1.92
CA PHE A 174 -8.16 -2.70 -1.12
C PHE A 174 -8.69 -4.04 -1.63
N ASP A 175 -10.02 -4.18 -1.75
CA ASP A 175 -10.67 -5.41 -2.20
C ASP A 175 -10.20 -5.80 -3.61
N SER A 176 -10.08 -4.85 -4.52
CA SER A 176 -9.64 -5.07 -5.89
C SER A 176 -8.18 -5.53 -5.96
N ILE A 177 -7.28 -4.90 -5.22
CA ILE A 177 -5.86 -5.27 -5.16
C ILE A 177 -5.70 -6.66 -4.53
N CYS A 178 -6.37 -6.92 -3.41
CA CYS A 178 -6.33 -8.21 -2.72
C CYS A 178 -6.91 -9.35 -3.57
N LEU A 179 -7.95 -9.08 -4.36
CA LEU A 179 -8.52 -10.05 -5.29
C LEU A 179 -7.52 -10.41 -6.40
N HIS A 180 -6.90 -9.42 -7.04
CA HIS A 180 -5.94 -9.64 -8.13
C HIS A 180 -4.66 -10.35 -7.68
N THR A 181 -4.19 -10.07 -6.48
CA THR A 181 -2.98 -10.70 -5.91
C THR A 181 -3.26 -12.03 -5.22
N GLY A 182 -4.52 -12.34 -4.92
CA GLY A 182 -4.89 -13.48 -4.10
C GLY A 182 -4.45 -13.36 -2.63
N ALA A 183 -4.10 -12.16 -2.16
CA ALA A 183 -3.53 -11.92 -0.83
C ALA A 183 -4.42 -12.43 0.30
N LEU A 184 -5.74 -12.16 0.26
CA LEU A 184 -6.66 -12.64 1.29
C LEU A 184 -6.82 -14.17 1.28
N ARG A 185 -6.70 -14.83 0.12
CA ARG A 185 -6.70 -16.30 0.04
C ARG A 185 -5.46 -16.87 0.71
N ASN A 186 -4.29 -16.28 0.46
CA ASN A 186 -3.05 -16.70 1.10
C ASN A 186 -3.14 -16.53 2.63
N VAL A 187 -3.65 -15.39 3.10
CA VAL A 187 -3.89 -15.14 4.52
C VAL A 187 -4.86 -16.18 5.10
N SER A 188 -5.96 -16.50 4.41
CA SER A 188 -6.89 -17.55 4.86
C SER A 188 -6.18 -18.89 5.05
N THR A 189 -5.30 -19.27 4.13
CA THR A 189 -4.50 -20.50 4.24
C THR A 189 -3.57 -20.47 5.45
N ILE A 190 -2.87 -19.36 5.67
CA ILE A 190 -1.96 -19.16 6.82
C ILE A 190 -2.72 -19.27 8.14
N LEU A 191 -3.83 -18.53 8.28
CA LEU A 191 -4.59 -18.44 9.54
C LEU A 191 -5.24 -19.78 9.93
N ASN A 192 -5.58 -20.64 8.96
CA ASN A 192 -6.15 -21.96 9.20
C ASN A 192 -5.10 -23.07 9.34
N SER A 193 -3.81 -22.77 9.18
CA SER A 193 -2.71 -23.71 9.33
C SER A 193 -1.98 -23.54 10.66
N LYS A 194 -1.09 -24.51 10.96
CA LYS A 194 -0.19 -24.38 12.11
C LYS A 194 0.82 -23.26 11.87
N PRO A 195 1.21 -22.51 12.90
CA PRO A 195 2.25 -21.48 12.83
C PRO A 195 3.54 -22.01 12.21
N GLY A 196 4.14 -21.28 11.29
CA GLY A 196 5.40 -21.64 10.63
C GLY A 196 5.29 -22.70 9.53
N LEU A 197 4.11 -23.32 9.34
CA LEU A 197 3.95 -24.35 8.28
C LEU A 197 4.16 -23.78 6.87
N HIS A 198 3.87 -22.52 6.67
CA HIS A 198 3.96 -21.83 5.39
C HIS A 198 4.88 -20.61 5.46
N SER A 199 6.08 -20.75 6.04
CA SER A 199 7.00 -19.64 6.38
C SER A 199 7.18 -18.65 5.24
N LYS A 200 7.41 -19.12 4.01
CA LYS A 200 7.53 -18.22 2.84
C LYS A 200 6.25 -17.42 2.60
N MET A 201 5.09 -18.06 2.64
CA MET A 201 3.79 -17.40 2.41
C MET A 201 3.49 -16.40 3.53
N GLU A 202 3.88 -16.71 4.77
CA GLU A 202 3.75 -15.84 5.93
C GLU A 202 4.59 -14.56 5.76
N CYS A 203 5.87 -14.71 5.38
CA CYS A 203 6.74 -13.57 5.08
C CYS A 203 6.23 -12.75 3.89
N ASP A 204 5.78 -13.40 2.82
CA ASP A 204 5.22 -12.74 1.65
C ASP A 204 3.98 -11.91 2.00
N ALA A 205 3.06 -12.47 2.79
CA ALA A 205 1.87 -11.76 3.25
C ALA A 205 2.23 -10.56 4.14
N ARG A 206 3.16 -10.73 5.10
CA ARG A 206 3.67 -9.65 5.94
C ARG A 206 4.22 -8.50 5.10
N LEU A 207 5.13 -8.80 4.17
CA LEU A 207 5.76 -7.81 3.30
C LEU A 207 4.74 -7.10 2.42
N PHE A 208 3.78 -7.85 1.86
CA PHE A 208 2.74 -7.29 1.02
C PHE A 208 1.88 -6.28 1.78
N PHE A 209 1.25 -6.67 2.89
CA PHE A 209 0.35 -5.77 3.62
C PHE A 209 1.08 -4.57 4.22
N ARG A 210 2.27 -4.78 4.77
CA ARG A 210 3.06 -3.69 5.34
C ARG A 210 3.50 -2.71 4.26
N ARG A 211 4.19 -3.19 3.21
CA ARG A 211 4.78 -2.32 2.19
C ARG A 211 3.77 -1.67 1.26
N VAL A 212 2.61 -2.29 1.04
CA VAL A 212 1.59 -1.72 0.17
C VAL A 212 0.66 -0.78 0.93
N PHE A 213 0.23 -1.14 2.14
CA PHE A 213 -0.85 -0.41 2.82
C PHE A 213 -0.44 0.30 4.09
N LEU A 214 0.50 -0.23 4.90
CA LEU A 214 0.70 0.23 6.27
C LEU A 214 1.91 1.14 6.46
N ASP A 215 3.05 0.80 5.86
CA ASP A 215 4.32 1.50 6.12
C ASP A 215 4.38 2.90 5.48
N HIS A 216 3.44 3.25 4.60
CA HIS A 216 3.35 4.56 3.96
C HIS A 216 2.35 5.53 4.61
N CYS A 217 1.69 5.11 5.69
CA CYS A 217 0.72 5.94 6.38
C CYS A 217 1.42 7.01 7.20
N GLU A 218 1.32 8.27 6.76
CA GLU A 218 1.83 9.43 7.49
C GLU A 218 0.93 9.77 8.69
N PHE A 219 -0.38 9.53 8.57
CA PHE A 219 -1.37 9.82 9.60
C PHE A 219 -1.89 8.54 10.26
N VAL A 220 -2.10 8.62 11.56
CA VAL A 220 -2.63 7.50 12.38
C VAL A 220 -4.02 7.08 11.89
N THR A 221 -4.88 8.02 11.51
CA THR A 221 -6.21 7.76 10.97
C THR A 221 -6.17 6.94 9.69
N THR A 222 -5.25 7.24 8.77
CA THR A 222 -5.05 6.46 7.54
C THR A 222 -4.57 5.05 7.85
N ARG A 223 -3.65 4.91 8.80
CA ARG A 223 -3.16 3.59 9.25
C ARG A 223 -4.28 2.78 9.89
N SER A 224 -5.09 3.38 10.75
CA SER A 224 -6.26 2.74 11.37
C SER A 224 -7.26 2.26 10.32
N PHE A 225 -7.52 3.07 9.28
CA PHE A 225 -8.38 2.67 8.17
C PHE A 225 -7.87 1.41 7.46
N TRP A 226 -6.60 1.38 7.05
CA TRP A 226 -6.03 0.21 6.36
C TRP A 226 -5.95 -1.03 7.27
N LEU A 227 -5.60 -0.87 8.54
CA LEU A 227 -5.68 -1.96 9.52
C LEU A 227 -7.10 -2.51 9.64
N SER A 228 -8.09 -1.63 9.68
CA SER A 228 -9.50 -2.04 9.70
C SER A 228 -9.88 -2.84 8.44
N CYS A 229 -9.45 -2.42 7.26
CA CYS A 229 -9.66 -3.16 6.01
C CYS A 229 -9.05 -4.56 6.07
N ILE A 230 -7.83 -4.68 6.62
CA ILE A 230 -7.10 -5.95 6.72
C ILE A 230 -7.78 -6.89 7.71
N PHE A 231 -8.25 -6.39 8.86
CA PHE A 231 -8.79 -7.23 9.95
C PHE A 231 -10.28 -7.51 9.87
N LYS A 232 -11.05 -6.60 9.32
CA LYS A 232 -12.53 -6.58 9.36
C LYS A 232 -13.22 -7.89 8.98
N SER A 233 -12.67 -8.65 8.05
CA SER A 233 -13.28 -9.88 7.54
C SER A 233 -12.97 -11.12 8.37
N TRP A 234 -12.15 -11.01 9.42
CA TRP A 234 -11.67 -12.15 10.19
C TRP A 234 -12.26 -12.22 11.60
N PRO A 235 -12.50 -13.44 12.14
CA PRO A 235 -12.82 -13.62 13.56
C PRO A 235 -11.68 -13.12 14.46
N MET A 236 -11.98 -12.82 15.74
CA MET A 236 -11.01 -12.26 16.71
C MET A 236 -9.72 -13.07 16.83
N VAL A 237 -9.84 -14.39 16.90
CA VAL A 237 -8.67 -15.32 16.93
C VAL A 237 -7.78 -15.12 15.70
N HIS A 238 -8.38 -14.99 14.52
CA HIS A 238 -7.62 -14.75 13.28
C HIS A 238 -7.07 -13.32 13.21
N GLN A 239 -7.77 -12.33 13.78
CA GLN A 239 -7.25 -10.96 13.88
C GLN A 239 -5.99 -10.93 14.75
N ALA A 240 -5.98 -11.62 15.88
CA ALA A 240 -4.82 -11.75 16.77
C ALA A 240 -3.63 -12.40 16.04
N LYS A 241 -3.86 -13.55 15.38
CA LYS A 241 -2.83 -14.21 14.56
C LYS A 241 -2.29 -13.31 13.46
N LEU A 242 -3.17 -12.58 12.77
CA LEU A 242 -2.80 -11.66 11.70
C LEU A 242 -2.02 -10.45 12.24
N LEU A 243 -2.35 -9.95 13.42
CA LEU A 243 -1.58 -8.91 14.10
C LEU A 243 -0.15 -9.37 14.41
N TYR A 244 0.00 -10.59 14.92
CA TYR A 244 1.32 -11.19 15.14
C TYR A 244 2.08 -11.40 13.82
N LEU A 245 1.41 -11.91 12.79
CA LEU A 245 1.98 -12.06 11.46
C LEU A 245 2.56 -10.74 10.93
N LEU A 246 1.84 -9.63 11.10
CA LEU A 246 2.25 -8.33 10.58
C LEU A 246 3.37 -7.66 11.38
N TYR A 247 3.37 -7.81 12.69
CA TYR A 247 4.22 -7.01 13.58
C TYR A 247 5.04 -7.83 14.59
N GLY A 248 4.80 -9.13 14.71
CA GLY A 248 5.57 -10.01 15.61
C GLY A 248 7.03 -10.16 15.18
N PRO A 249 7.86 -10.74 16.02
CA PRO A 249 9.25 -11.05 15.71
C PRO A 249 9.38 -11.90 14.45
N ALA A 250 10.39 -11.60 13.64
CA ALA A 250 10.67 -12.33 12.40
C ALA A 250 12.16 -12.36 12.13
N SER A 251 12.65 -13.47 11.62
CA SER A 251 13.97 -13.58 11.03
C SER A 251 13.89 -13.28 9.51
N GLN A 252 14.99 -13.48 8.79
CA GLN A 252 15.05 -13.19 7.36
C GLN A 252 13.99 -13.96 6.53
N ASN A 253 13.62 -15.18 6.93
CA ASN A 253 12.79 -16.07 6.12
C ASN A 253 11.58 -16.65 6.85
N GLU A 254 11.35 -16.30 8.11
CA GLU A 254 10.28 -16.88 8.92
C GLU A 254 9.77 -15.91 9.99
N ILE A 255 8.53 -16.12 10.41
CA ILE A 255 7.94 -15.48 11.59
C ILE A 255 8.30 -16.32 12.81
N LEU A 256 8.84 -15.70 13.85
CA LEU A 256 9.24 -16.36 15.07
C LEU A 256 8.04 -16.45 16.03
N TRP A 257 7.13 -17.38 15.72
CA TRP A 257 5.83 -17.46 16.41
C TRP A 257 5.92 -17.71 17.90
N PHE A 258 6.94 -18.45 18.37
CA PHE A 258 7.14 -18.81 19.78
C PHE A 258 8.04 -17.84 20.55
N GLU A 259 8.60 -16.83 19.91
CA GLU A 259 9.55 -15.91 20.54
C GLU A 259 9.01 -15.27 21.81
N MET A 260 7.74 -14.87 21.82
CA MET A 260 7.12 -14.26 23.00
C MET A 260 6.74 -15.26 24.09
N CYS A 261 6.74 -16.56 23.78
CA CYS A 261 6.47 -17.65 24.72
C CYS A 261 7.75 -18.12 25.41
N ASP A 262 8.87 -18.15 24.67
CA ASP A 262 10.12 -18.77 25.09
C ASP A 262 11.13 -17.76 25.64
N ASN A 263 11.13 -16.53 25.13
CA ASN A 263 12.12 -15.51 25.43
C ASN A 263 11.49 -14.22 25.98
N THR A 264 12.15 -13.59 26.95
CA THR A 264 11.75 -12.26 27.43
C THR A 264 12.17 -11.19 26.43
N SER A 265 11.23 -10.32 26.05
CA SER A 265 11.47 -9.24 25.06
C SER A 265 12.55 -8.26 25.50
N GLU A 266 12.83 -8.14 26.80
CA GLU A 266 13.82 -7.21 27.33
C GLU A 266 15.26 -7.55 26.93
N ASN A 267 15.51 -8.80 26.57
CA ASN A 267 16.84 -9.27 26.17
C ASN A 267 17.18 -8.96 24.72
N CYS A 268 16.22 -8.49 23.93
CA CYS A 268 16.38 -8.22 22.51
C CYS A 268 15.71 -6.91 22.12
N GLU A 269 16.48 -5.94 21.64
CA GLU A 269 15.98 -4.63 21.21
C GLU A 269 14.93 -4.77 20.09
N GLU A 270 15.11 -5.72 19.18
CA GLU A 270 14.16 -6.01 18.12
C GLU A 270 12.82 -6.54 18.66
N SER A 271 12.83 -7.37 19.69
CA SER A 271 11.61 -7.89 20.35
C SER A 271 10.85 -6.78 21.06
N VAL A 272 11.54 -5.84 21.72
CA VAL A 272 10.94 -4.62 22.29
C VAL A 272 10.29 -3.78 21.20
N GLN A 273 10.97 -3.57 20.09
CA GLN A 273 10.44 -2.81 18.96
C GLN A 273 9.20 -3.48 18.33
N ASN A 274 9.19 -4.81 18.23
CA ASN A 274 8.05 -5.56 17.71
C ASN A 274 6.83 -5.46 18.63
N LEU A 275 7.02 -5.54 19.96
CA LEU A 275 5.96 -5.27 20.94
C LEU A 275 5.41 -3.84 20.80
N GLY A 276 6.29 -2.85 20.63
CA GLY A 276 5.90 -1.47 20.39
C GLY A 276 5.06 -1.30 19.12
N ASN A 277 5.42 -2.00 18.06
CA ASN A 277 4.68 -1.97 16.80
C ASN A 277 3.29 -2.61 16.93
N MET A 278 3.19 -3.75 17.65
CA MET A 278 1.90 -4.40 17.94
C MET A 278 1.02 -3.51 18.81
N ALA A 279 1.56 -2.94 19.88
CA ALA A 279 0.84 -2.02 20.75
C ALA A 279 0.33 -0.78 19.99
N ASN A 280 1.16 -0.21 19.11
CA ASN A 280 0.77 0.92 18.28
C ASN A 280 -0.36 0.56 17.31
N ALA A 281 -0.34 -0.63 16.70
CA ALA A 281 -1.43 -1.09 15.85
C ALA A 281 -2.74 -1.27 16.65
N ILE A 282 -2.70 -1.86 17.84
CA ILE A 282 -3.84 -1.98 18.76
C ILE A 282 -4.36 -0.59 19.15
N HIS A 283 -3.47 0.32 19.50
CA HIS A 283 -3.81 1.70 19.85
C HIS A 283 -4.48 2.44 18.67
N CYS A 284 -3.97 2.27 17.45
CA CYS A 284 -4.59 2.84 16.25
C CYS A 284 -6.03 2.34 16.05
N LEU A 285 -6.25 1.03 16.21
CA LEU A 285 -7.59 0.44 16.06
C LEU A 285 -8.53 0.88 17.18
N TYR A 286 -8.04 0.91 18.41
CA TYR A 286 -8.82 1.28 19.59
C TYR A 286 -9.30 2.74 19.60
N HIS A 287 -8.41 3.68 19.24
CA HIS A 287 -8.72 5.11 19.34
C HIS A 287 -9.31 5.74 18.07
N TYR A 288 -9.03 5.17 16.89
CA TYR A 288 -9.36 5.80 15.62
C TYR A 288 -10.32 5.00 14.76
N ASN A 289 -10.83 3.87 15.26
CA ASN A 289 -11.78 3.06 14.54
C ASN A 289 -13.08 2.90 15.34
N GLU A 290 -14.11 3.61 14.94
CA GLU A 290 -15.43 3.55 15.58
C GLU A 290 -16.09 2.16 15.56
N LYS A 291 -15.65 1.28 14.68
CA LYS A 291 -16.17 -0.09 14.55
C LYS A 291 -15.49 -1.08 15.51
N TRP A 292 -14.39 -0.70 16.13
CA TRP A 292 -13.67 -1.51 17.09
C TRP A 292 -14.02 -1.09 18.51
N THR A 293 -14.79 -1.92 19.19
CA THR A 293 -15.19 -1.66 20.57
C THR A 293 -14.07 -1.97 21.54
N ASN A 294 -14.21 -1.49 22.78
CA ASN A 294 -13.28 -1.81 23.87
C ASN A 294 -13.16 -3.33 24.08
N ASP A 295 -14.28 -4.05 23.95
CA ASP A 295 -14.30 -5.51 24.13
C ASP A 295 -13.57 -6.21 22.99
N ASN A 296 -13.64 -5.68 21.78
CA ASN A 296 -12.88 -6.19 20.63
C ASN A 296 -11.37 -6.05 20.89
N ALA A 297 -10.92 -4.90 21.37
CA ALA A 297 -9.51 -4.67 21.68
C ALA A 297 -9.00 -5.65 22.75
N VAL A 298 -9.77 -5.79 23.85
CA VAL A 298 -9.44 -6.73 24.94
C VAL A 298 -9.40 -8.17 24.41
N SER A 299 -10.41 -8.59 23.64
CA SER A 299 -10.47 -9.94 23.09
C SER A 299 -9.29 -10.24 22.14
N VAL A 300 -8.92 -9.30 21.27
CA VAL A 300 -7.78 -9.49 20.37
C VAL A 300 -6.46 -9.57 21.16
N VAL A 301 -6.29 -8.78 22.21
CA VAL A 301 -5.08 -8.86 23.06
C VAL A 301 -5.04 -10.16 23.85
N ASP A 302 -6.16 -10.64 24.38
CA ASP A 302 -6.22 -11.92 25.11
C ASP A 302 -5.90 -13.10 24.19
N GLU A 303 -6.47 -13.14 22.99
CA GLU A 303 -6.15 -14.13 21.96
C GLU A 303 -4.71 -14.04 21.49
N LEU A 304 -4.18 -12.82 21.28
CA LEU A 304 -2.79 -12.60 20.86
C LEU A 304 -1.80 -13.15 21.89
N THR A 305 -2.03 -12.89 23.17
CA THR A 305 -1.13 -13.29 24.25
C THR A 305 -1.26 -14.76 24.65
N SER A 306 -2.24 -15.47 24.09
CA SER A 306 -2.49 -16.91 24.26
C SER A 306 -2.12 -17.75 23.03
N PHE A 307 -1.54 -17.12 21.99
CA PHE A 307 -1.23 -17.77 20.74
C PHE A 307 0.25 -17.58 20.33
N PRO A 308 0.96 -18.63 19.81
CA PRO A 308 0.53 -20.02 19.61
C PRO A 308 0.41 -20.81 20.93
N ASP A 309 1.10 -20.37 21.96
CA ASP A 309 1.04 -20.79 23.34
C ASP A 309 0.96 -19.54 24.25
N GLN A 310 0.76 -19.73 25.55
CA GLN A 310 0.72 -18.63 26.50
C GLN A 310 2.06 -17.88 26.50
N TRP A 311 2.02 -16.56 26.31
CA TRP A 311 3.21 -15.73 26.39
C TRP A 311 3.74 -15.62 27.81
N LEU A 312 5.03 -15.34 27.95
CA LEU A 312 5.60 -14.99 29.24
C LEU A 312 4.89 -13.77 29.84
N SER A 313 4.64 -13.82 31.15
CA SER A 313 3.91 -12.75 31.86
C SER A 313 4.60 -11.39 31.76
N GLU A 314 5.94 -11.36 31.65
CA GLU A 314 6.73 -10.16 31.40
C GLU A 314 6.45 -9.53 30.01
N ASN A 315 6.27 -10.35 28.99
CA ASN A 315 5.95 -9.88 27.63
C ASN A 315 4.52 -9.35 27.55
N ILE A 316 3.58 -10.03 28.22
CA ILE A 316 2.18 -9.56 28.34
C ILE A 316 2.15 -8.21 29.08
N ALA A 317 2.85 -8.10 30.22
CA ALA A 317 2.92 -6.86 30.99
C ALA A 317 3.52 -5.70 30.14
N ASN A 318 4.59 -5.97 29.38
CA ASN A 318 5.19 -4.98 28.47
C ASN A 318 4.21 -4.54 27.40
N LEU A 319 3.53 -5.47 26.72
CA LEU A 319 2.53 -5.15 25.70
C LEU A 319 1.42 -4.27 26.28
N MET A 320 0.89 -4.62 27.44
CA MET A 320 -0.20 -3.89 28.09
C MET A 320 0.23 -2.47 28.49
N LEU A 321 1.44 -2.31 29.05
CA LEU A 321 2.00 -0.98 29.35
C LEU A 321 2.16 -0.11 28.11
N LEU A 322 2.51 -0.71 27.00
CA LEU A 322 2.64 -0.01 25.70
C LEU A 322 1.29 0.31 25.05
N CYS A 323 0.27 -0.52 25.28
CA CYS A 323 -1.11 -0.27 24.82
C CYS A 323 -1.82 0.85 25.60
N GLY A 324 -1.31 1.20 26.80
CA GLY A 324 -1.85 2.26 27.65
C GLY A 324 -2.88 1.79 28.66
N ASP A 325 -3.14 2.66 29.65
CA ASP A 325 -3.92 2.33 30.86
C ASP A 325 -5.35 1.86 30.56
N GLY A 326 -5.97 2.40 29.52
CA GLY A 326 -7.34 2.05 29.14
C GLY A 326 -7.50 0.58 28.74
N ILE A 327 -6.57 0.05 27.94
CA ILE A 327 -6.58 -1.36 27.51
C ILE A 327 -6.07 -2.25 28.64
N ALA A 328 -5.00 -1.85 29.32
CA ALA A 328 -4.40 -2.60 30.44
C ALA A 328 -5.43 -2.85 31.55
N SER A 329 -6.12 -1.82 32.02
CA SER A 329 -7.14 -1.96 33.09
C SER A 329 -8.27 -2.90 32.69
N ARG A 330 -8.77 -2.79 31.45
CA ARG A 330 -9.85 -3.66 30.95
C ARG A 330 -9.42 -5.11 30.85
N MET A 331 -8.17 -5.38 30.43
CA MET A 331 -7.59 -6.72 30.40
C MET A 331 -7.54 -7.33 31.81
N LEU A 332 -7.04 -6.58 32.78
CA LEU A 332 -6.98 -7.05 34.19
C LEU A 332 -8.39 -7.33 34.73
N ILE A 333 -9.34 -6.44 34.49
CA ILE A 333 -10.73 -6.60 34.87
C ILE A 333 -11.34 -7.83 34.20
N SER A 334 -11.11 -8.02 32.89
CA SER A 334 -11.60 -9.19 32.14
C SER A 334 -11.07 -10.49 32.72
N LYS A 335 -9.76 -10.59 33.03
CA LYS A 335 -9.17 -11.78 33.65
C LYS A 335 -9.73 -12.03 35.05
N ALA A 336 -9.96 -10.99 35.84
CA ALA A 336 -10.56 -11.10 37.16
C ALA A 336 -12.02 -11.61 37.09
N ILE A 337 -12.84 -11.05 36.24
CA ILE A 337 -14.25 -11.46 36.06
C ILE A 337 -14.35 -12.90 35.54
N ASN A 338 -13.45 -13.31 34.65
CA ASN A 338 -13.41 -14.65 34.10
C ASN A 338 -12.77 -15.70 35.02
N GLY A 339 -12.38 -15.32 36.25
CA GLY A 339 -11.82 -16.24 37.24
C GLY A 339 -10.42 -16.76 36.93
N ARG A 340 -9.68 -16.10 36.00
CA ARG A 340 -8.29 -16.47 35.63
C ARG A 340 -7.31 -15.96 36.70
N ILE A 341 -7.47 -16.39 37.96
CA ILE A 341 -6.73 -15.89 39.13
C ILE A 341 -5.22 -16.16 39.03
N PRO A 342 -4.74 -17.35 38.62
CA PRO A 342 -3.30 -17.59 38.51
C PRO A 342 -2.63 -16.64 37.48
N GLU A 343 -3.19 -16.53 36.29
CA GLU A 343 -2.67 -15.63 35.24
C GLU A 343 -2.68 -14.15 35.69
N LEU A 344 -3.75 -13.74 36.40
CA LEU A 344 -3.84 -12.39 36.97
C LEU A 344 -2.74 -12.13 38.00
N SER A 345 -2.47 -13.10 38.90
CA SER A 345 -1.44 -12.99 39.91
C SER A 345 -0.04 -12.86 39.33
N GLU A 346 0.30 -13.69 38.34
CA GLU A 346 1.59 -13.63 37.65
C GLU A 346 1.76 -12.30 36.91
N LEU A 347 0.72 -11.88 36.22
CA LEU A 347 0.71 -10.64 35.48
C LEU A 347 0.87 -9.42 36.43
N MET A 348 0.16 -9.39 37.53
CA MET A 348 0.31 -8.33 38.56
C MET A 348 1.70 -8.29 39.16
N SER A 349 2.32 -9.47 39.42
CA SER A 349 3.71 -9.55 39.86
C SER A 349 4.68 -8.94 38.86
N SER A 350 4.51 -9.29 37.56
CA SER A 350 5.32 -8.75 36.47
C SER A 350 5.13 -7.24 36.30
N PHE A 351 3.91 -6.72 36.45
CA PHE A 351 3.64 -5.28 36.44
C PHE A 351 4.35 -4.55 37.57
N CYS A 352 4.24 -5.05 38.80
CA CYS A 352 4.89 -4.45 39.97
C CYS A 352 6.41 -4.38 39.77
N THR A 353 7.02 -5.48 39.33
CA THR A 353 8.45 -5.53 39.05
C THR A 353 8.88 -4.47 38.03
N LYS A 354 8.14 -4.34 36.94
CA LYS A 354 8.45 -3.36 35.88
C LYS A 354 8.24 -1.91 36.32
N LEU A 355 7.21 -1.63 37.07
CA LEU A 355 6.97 -0.29 37.61
C LEU A 355 8.08 0.12 38.59
N ILE A 356 8.53 -0.77 39.46
CA ILE A 356 9.66 -0.51 40.36
C ILE A 356 10.93 -0.24 39.56
N HIS A 357 11.17 -0.99 38.49
CA HIS A 357 12.33 -0.81 37.62
C HIS A 357 12.29 0.56 36.93
N ARG A 358 11.16 0.96 36.38
CA ARG A 358 10.97 2.29 35.73
C ARG A 358 11.16 3.43 36.75
N MET A 359 10.61 3.32 37.95
CA MET A 359 10.77 4.34 39.00
C MET A 359 12.24 4.55 39.41
N LYS A 360 13.04 3.50 39.44
CA LYS A 360 14.48 3.60 39.73
C LYS A 360 15.25 4.39 38.66
N TYR A 361 14.88 4.26 37.41
CA TYR A 361 15.54 5.00 36.29
C TYR A 361 15.05 6.45 36.12
N THR A 362 13.88 6.82 36.65
CA THR A 362 13.40 8.20 36.63
C THR A 362 13.89 9.01 37.86
N MET A 363 14.48 8.39 38.86
CA MET A 363 15.04 9.06 40.05
C MET A 363 16.56 9.26 39.98
N LEU A 364 17.22 8.78 38.92
CA LEU A 364 18.62 9.03 38.58
C LEU A 364 18.73 10.05 37.44
#